data_aaeaacdd8c4556b0bc8b19b6fe2085bc
#
_entry.id   aaeaacdd8c4556b0bc8b19b6fe2085bc
#
_cell.length_a   1.000
_cell.length_b   1.000
_cell.length_c   1.000
_cell.angle_alpha   90.00
_cell.angle_beta   90.00
_cell.angle_gamma   90.00
#
_symmetry.space_group_name_H-M   'P 1'
#
loop_
_entity.id
_entity.type
_entity.pdbx_description
1 polymer ?
#
loop_
_entity_poly.entity_id
_entity_poly.type
_entity_poly.pdbx_seq_one_letter_code
_entity_poly.pdbx_strand_id
1 'polypeptide(L)'
;MTNIFSLAGKNAWITGASYGIGFNIAKAFVAAGVENIIFNDINEDALAKGLANYKEAGIENVHGYVCDVTNEDQVKALVEQIHAEVGQIDILVNNAGIIKRI
;
A
#
# COMPACT_ATOMS: atom_id res chain seq x y z
N MET A 1 7.34 20.74 -17.62
CA MET A 1 6.28 19.89 -18.11
C MET A 1 5.25 19.61 -17.07
N THR A 2 4.02 19.70 -17.44
CA THR A 2 2.94 19.48 -16.50
C THR A 2 2.73 18.00 -16.25
N ASN A 3 2.63 17.64 -14.97
CA ASN A 3 2.34 16.26 -14.62
C ASN A 3 0.83 16.06 -14.60
N ILE A 4 0.29 15.40 -15.60
CA ILE A 4 -1.14 15.21 -15.70
C ILE A 4 -1.66 14.12 -14.78
N PHE A 5 -0.76 13.35 -14.16
CA PHE A 5 -1.16 12.30 -13.24
C PHE A 5 -0.62 12.56 -11.84
N SER A 6 -0.90 13.72 -11.31
CA SER A 6 -0.44 14.05 -9.97
C SER A 6 -1.29 13.37 -8.91
N LEU A 7 -0.65 12.75 -7.94
CA LEU A 7 -1.31 12.12 -6.80
C LEU A 7 -1.08 12.92 -5.52
N ALA A 8 -0.74 14.20 -5.66
CA ALA A 8 -0.47 15.05 -4.50
C ALA A 8 -1.67 15.06 -3.56
N GLY A 9 -1.42 14.86 -2.27
CA GLY A 9 -2.45 14.84 -1.26
C GLY A 9 -3.27 13.57 -1.18
N LYS A 10 -2.95 12.56 -1.99
CA LYS A 10 -3.72 11.32 -2.00
C LYS A 10 -3.04 10.24 -1.18
N ASN A 11 -3.83 9.40 -0.53
CA ASN A 11 -3.34 8.24 0.19
C ASN A 11 -3.77 7.00 -0.58
N ALA A 12 -2.83 6.14 -0.90
CA ALA A 12 -3.09 4.96 -1.72
C ALA A 12 -2.77 3.69 -0.94
N TRP A 13 -3.71 2.75 -0.95
CA TRP A 13 -3.52 1.44 -0.33
C TRP A 13 -3.39 0.41 -1.45
N ILE A 14 -2.24 -0.28 -1.48
CA ILE A 14 -1.98 -1.30 -2.48
C ILE A 14 -1.81 -2.62 -1.73
N THR A 15 -2.74 -3.53 -1.92
CA THR A 15 -2.70 -4.80 -1.19
C THR A 15 -1.57 -5.66 -1.73
N GLY A 16 -0.85 -6.33 -0.83
CA GLY A 16 0.22 -7.23 -1.22
C GLY A 16 1.40 -6.54 -1.89
N ALA A 17 1.76 -5.35 -1.46
CA ALA A 17 2.77 -4.54 -2.12
C ALA A 17 4.15 -4.60 -1.46
N SER A 18 4.49 -5.72 -0.83
CA SER A 18 5.80 -5.89 -0.22
C SER A 18 6.91 -6.05 -1.26
N TYR A 19 6.57 -6.62 -2.40
CA TYR A 19 7.53 -6.85 -3.47
C TYR A 19 6.76 -7.05 -4.79
N GLY A 20 7.50 -7.26 -5.87
CA GLY A 20 6.90 -7.61 -7.17
C GLY A 20 6.06 -6.49 -7.78
N ILE A 21 4.96 -6.86 -8.41
CA ILE A 21 4.11 -5.93 -9.14
C ILE A 21 3.55 -4.85 -8.22
N GLY A 22 3.07 -5.24 -7.05
CA GLY A 22 2.51 -4.27 -6.11
C GLY A 22 3.52 -3.25 -5.65
N PHE A 23 4.74 -3.69 -5.39
CA PHE A 23 5.82 -2.79 -4.98
C PHE A 23 6.17 -1.82 -6.12
N ASN A 24 6.17 -2.31 -7.37
CA ASN A 24 6.44 -1.47 -8.52
C ASN A 24 5.33 -0.44 -8.75
N ILE A 25 4.08 -0.81 -8.50
CA ILE A 25 2.96 0.12 -8.56
C ILE A 25 3.15 1.21 -7.50
N ALA A 26 3.54 0.82 -6.29
CA ALA A 26 3.76 1.79 -5.23
C ALA A 26 4.86 2.78 -5.59
N LYS A 27 5.96 2.30 -6.20
CA LYS A 27 7.04 3.18 -6.61
C LYS A 27 6.57 4.17 -7.67
N ALA A 28 5.71 3.73 -8.59
CA ALA A 28 5.16 4.63 -9.60
C ALA A 28 4.28 5.70 -8.95
N PHE A 29 3.51 5.32 -7.93
CA PHE A 29 2.68 6.28 -7.21
C PHE A 29 3.53 7.29 -6.46
N VAL A 30 4.65 6.85 -5.87
CA VAL A 30 5.56 7.76 -5.19
C VAL A 30 6.14 8.76 -6.20
N ALA A 31 6.50 8.30 -7.39
CA ALA A 31 6.99 9.18 -8.44
C ALA A 31 5.93 10.20 -8.89
N ALA A 32 4.65 9.85 -8.76
CA ALA A 32 3.56 10.76 -9.08
C ALA A 32 3.19 11.68 -7.92
N GLY A 33 3.92 11.61 -6.81
CA GLY A 33 3.73 12.54 -5.69
C GLY A 33 2.70 12.13 -4.66
N VAL A 34 2.35 10.86 -4.57
CA VAL A 34 1.37 10.38 -3.60
C VAL A 34 1.78 10.80 -2.18
N GLU A 35 0.79 11.17 -1.38
CA GLU A 35 1.06 11.61 -0.02
C GLU A 35 1.53 10.46 0.86
N ASN A 36 0.81 9.36 0.86
CA ASN A 36 1.17 8.18 1.63
C ASN A 36 0.88 6.91 0.84
N ILE A 37 1.76 5.92 1.00
CA ILE A 37 1.54 4.57 0.52
C ILE A 37 1.15 3.72 1.73
N ILE A 38 0.08 2.96 1.60
CA ILE A 38 -0.32 1.99 2.61
C ILE A 38 -0.24 0.63 1.95
N PHE A 39 0.36 -0.34 2.62
CA PHE A 39 0.39 -1.70 2.09
C PHE A 39 0.21 -2.70 3.22
N ASN A 40 -0.12 -3.92 2.87
CA ASN A 40 -0.29 -4.97 3.86
C ASN A 40 0.32 -6.26 3.35
N ASP A 41 0.64 -7.12 4.27
CA ASP A 41 1.02 -8.48 3.94
C ASP A 41 0.40 -9.42 4.95
N ILE A 42 0.47 -10.71 4.68
CA ILE A 42 -0.28 -11.69 5.45
C ILE A 42 0.37 -12.00 6.79
N ASN A 43 1.66 -11.80 6.94
CA ASN A 43 2.35 -12.05 8.20
C ASN A 43 3.44 -11.02 8.45
N GLU A 44 3.96 -11.04 9.67
CA GLU A 44 4.93 -10.02 10.09
C GLU A 44 6.27 -10.14 9.38
N ASP A 45 6.71 -11.35 9.07
CA ASP A 45 7.98 -11.51 8.38
C ASP A 45 7.93 -10.91 6.98
N ALA A 46 6.86 -11.18 6.25
CA ALA A 46 6.70 -10.62 4.91
C ALA A 46 6.55 -9.10 4.98
N LEU A 47 5.83 -8.61 5.99
CA LEU A 47 5.68 -7.18 6.17
C LEU A 47 7.02 -6.51 6.44
N ALA A 48 7.84 -7.11 7.31
CA ALA A 48 9.15 -6.54 7.63
C ALA A 48 10.05 -6.48 6.40
N LYS A 49 10.00 -7.51 5.56
CA LYS A 49 10.77 -7.51 4.32
C LYS A 49 10.27 -6.42 3.36
N GLY A 50 8.96 -6.23 3.31
CA GLY A 50 8.38 -5.18 2.50
C GLY A 50 8.83 -3.80 2.97
N LEU A 51 8.77 -3.55 4.27
CA LEU A 51 9.20 -2.27 4.82
C LEU A 51 10.67 -2.01 4.53
N ALA A 52 11.50 -3.05 4.59
CA ALA A 52 12.92 -2.93 4.25
C ALA A 52 13.09 -2.56 2.77
N ASN A 53 12.28 -3.13 1.89
CA ASN A 53 12.33 -2.80 0.47
C ASN A 53 12.01 -1.32 0.23
N TYR A 54 11.00 -0.80 0.91
CA TYR A 54 10.65 0.61 0.77
C TYR A 54 11.74 1.51 1.33
N LYS A 55 12.32 1.13 2.47
CA LYS A 55 13.40 1.90 3.05
C LYS A 55 14.60 1.95 2.12
N GLU A 56 14.92 0.81 1.52
CA GLU A 56 16.05 0.73 0.62
C GLU A 56 15.83 1.58 -0.63
N ALA A 57 14.58 1.71 -1.05
CA ALA A 57 14.23 2.56 -2.19
C ALA A 57 14.12 4.04 -1.83
N GLY A 58 14.35 4.40 -0.56
CA GLY A 58 14.29 5.78 -0.12
C GLY A 58 12.88 6.30 0.08
N ILE A 59 11.90 5.42 0.24
CA ILE A 59 10.51 5.80 0.43
C ILE A 59 10.19 5.84 1.92
N GLU A 60 9.86 7.02 2.43
CA GLU A 60 9.59 7.20 3.85
C GLU A 60 8.12 7.34 4.19
N ASN A 61 7.31 7.77 3.25
CA ASN A 61 5.88 7.97 3.48
C ASN A 61 5.09 6.69 3.22
N VAL A 62 5.51 5.61 3.87
CA VAL A 62 4.90 4.30 3.71
C VAL A 62 4.46 3.74 5.05
N HIS A 63 3.30 3.09 5.07
CA HIS A 63 2.71 2.51 6.25
C HIS A 63 2.35 1.06 5.96
N GLY A 64 2.88 0.14 6.73
CA GLY A 64 2.68 -1.29 6.51
C GLY A 64 1.87 -1.93 7.62
N TYR A 65 1.01 -2.85 7.27
CA TYR A 65 0.13 -3.53 8.21
C TYR A 65 0.04 -5.02 7.91
N VAL A 66 -0.17 -5.83 8.95
CA VAL A 66 -0.43 -7.25 8.76
C VAL A 66 -1.94 -7.37 8.57
N CYS A 67 -2.36 -7.96 7.49
CA CYS A 67 -3.78 -8.14 7.20
C CYS A 67 -3.96 -9.19 6.12
N ASP A 68 -4.91 -10.12 6.37
CA ASP A 68 -5.33 -11.08 5.37
C ASP A 68 -6.57 -10.48 4.69
N VAL A 69 -6.43 -10.06 3.44
CA VAL A 69 -7.52 -9.38 2.72
C VAL A 69 -8.70 -10.31 2.41
N THR A 70 -8.54 -11.61 2.63
CA THR A 70 -9.66 -12.53 2.47
C THR A 70 -10.51 -12.59 3.75
N ASN A 71 -10.06 -11.98 4.83
CA ASN A 71 -10.79 -11.93 6.09
C ASN A 71 -11.46 -10.57 6.24
N GLU A 72 -12.78 -10.56 6.09
CA GLU A 72 -13.54 -9.33 6.08
C GLU A 72 -13.41 -8.52 7.37
N ASP A 73 -13.38 -9.20 8.51
CA ASP A 73 -13.25 -8.50 9.80
C ASP A 73 -11.89 -7.83 9.93
N GLN A 74 -10.83 -8.49 9.45
CA GLN A 74 -9.51 -7.89 9.47
C GLN A 74 -9.45 -6.66 8.56
N VAL A 75 -10.10 -6.73 7.41
CA VAL A 75 -10.11 -5.60 6.48
C VAL A 75 -10.84 -4.42 7.09
N LYS A 76 -11.99 -4.67 7.72
CA LYS A 76 -12.74 -3.59 8.37
C LYS A 76 -11.93 -2.93 9.47
N ALA A 77 -11.29 -3.73 10.31
CA ALA A 77 -10.47 -3.19 11.39
C ALA A 77 -9.30 -2.39 10.84
N LEU A 78 -8.70 -2.87 9.76
CA LEU A 78 -7.57 -2.16 9.17
C LEU A 78 -7.99 -0.84 8.55
N VAL A 79 -9.14 -0.79 7.90
CA VAL A 79 -9.64 0.46 7.33
C VAL A 79 -9.79 1.51 8.44
N GLU A 80 -10.34 1.11 9.59
CA GLU A 80 -10.50 2.05 10.70
C GLU A 80 -9.15 2.51 11.24
N GLN A 81 -8.20 1.59 11.32
CA GLN A 81 -6.88 1.92 11.80
C GLN A 81 -6.16 2.88 10.85
N ILE A 82 -6.27 2.64 9.54
CA ILE A 82 -5.68 3.52 8.55
C ILE A 82 -6.29 4.92 8.64
N HIS A 83 -7.61 4.99 8.80
CA HIS A 83 -8.27 6.29 8.92
C HIS A 83 -7.76 7.06 10.13
N ALA A 84 -7.49 6.36 11.22
CA ALA A 84 -7.01 7.01 12.44
C ALA A 84 -5.55 7.40 12.36
N GLU A 85 -4.71 6.59 11.72
CA GLU A 85 -3.26 6.80 11.71
C GLU A 85 -2.73 7.55 10.50
N VAL A 86 -3.36 7.38 9.35
CA VAL A 86 -2.88 7.96 8.11
C VAL A 86 -3.85 8.99 7.56
N GLY A 87 -5.12 8.61 7.46
CA GLY A 87 -6.15 9.48 6.93
C GLY A 87 -7.05 8.75 5.96
N GLN A 88 -7.72 9.50 5.12
CA GLN A 88 -8.67 8.94 4.18
C GLN A 88 -7.94 8.13 3.10
N ILE A 89 -8.49 6.96 2.77
CA ILE A 89 -7.96 6.16 1.67
C ILE A 89 -8.61 6.68 0.39
N ASP A 90 -7.80 7.26 -0.48
CA ASP A 90 -8.29 7.82 -1.74
C ASP A 90 -8.22 6.83 -2.89
N ILE A 91 -7.26 5.93 -2.86
CA ILE A 91 -7.02 4.98 -3.94
C ILE A 91 -6.80 3.60 -3.34
N LEU A 92 -7.47 2.60 -3.88
CA LEU A 92 -7.26 1.22 -3.48
C LEU A 92 -6.89 0.39 -4.70
N VAL A 93 -5.73 -0.23 -4.66
CA VAL A 93 -5.29 -1.15 -5.69
C VAL A 93 -5.33 -2.56 -5.12
N ASN A 94 -6.21 -3.39 -5.62
CA ASN A 94 -6.37 -4.74 -5.11
C ASN A 94 -5.43 -5.69 -5.85
N ASN A 95 -4.15 -5.61 -5.51
CA ASN A 95 -3.12 -6.42 -6.13
C ASN A 95 -3.09 -7.84 -5.60
N ALA A 96 -3.30 -8.00 -4.30
CA ALA A 96 -3.22 -9.33 -3.70
C ALA A 96 -4.32 -10.27 -4.17
N GLY A 97 -5.44 -9.75 -4.61
CA GLY A 97 -6.55 -10.59 -5.04
C GLY A 97 -6.49 -11.05 -6.49
N ILE A 98 -5.60 -10.48 -7.25
CA ILE A 98 -5.55 -10.78 -8.65
C ILE A 98 -5.22 -12.21 -8.97
N ILE A 99 -4.38 -12.79 -8.20
CA ILE A 99 -3.90 -14.08 -8.49
C ILE A 99 -4.80 -15.19 -8.27
N LYS A 100 -5.84 -14.96 -7.60
CA LYS A 100 -6.73 -15.98 -7.30
C LYS A 100 -7.44 -16.49 -8.40
N ARG A 101 -7.43 -16.05 -9.41
CA ARG A 101 -8.23 -16.46 -10.35
C ARG A 101 -7.90 -17.49 -11.02
N ILE A 102 -8.08 -18.07 -11.34
CA ILE A 102 -7.77 -19.08 -12.07
C ILE A 102 -8.25 -19.77 -12.54
#